data_e49afd36c1162920dd2ae996fecf4910
#
_entry.id   e49afd36c1162920dd2ae996fecf4910
#
_cell.length_a   1.000
_cell.length_b   1.000
_cell.length_c   1.000
_cell.angle_alpha   90.00
_cell.angle_beta   90.00
_cell.angle_gamma   90.00
#
_symmetry.space_group_name_H-M   'P 1'
#
loop_
_entity.id
_entity.type
_entity.pdbx_description
1 polymer ?
#
loop_
_entity_poly.entity_id
_entity_poly.type
_entity_poly.pdbx_seq_one_letter_code
_entity_poly.pdbx_strand_id
1 'polypeptide(L)'
;MEPYEIDQMSFLKDAASASIYGSAAGNGVVLVTTKGGVKNQKPVFNYQGSYAFSKPTQELFADRWTAIDDLDYQNAVARFQGTKEPNGEAEYAYFRDNNINYNVNDYIWQNPWNTKHSLSVTGGSEKVQYYVMGSFLAEEGSYVSLENKKFSLRSNLTVELSKYIKMNVNLDANQSNDKRFYWPFSDDDDQAVYDLYRCTFNAMKTTPFYSNLDGTPSATIT
;
A
#
# COMPACT_ATOMS: atom_id res chain seq x y z
N MET A 1 -13.52 -3.90 6.28
CA MET A 1 -14.90 -3.84 5.72
C MET A 1 -14.81 -3.25 4.33
N GLU A 2 -15.43 -3.88 3.37
CA GLU A 2 -15.37 -3.45 1.99
C GLU A 2 -16.62 -2.65 1.61
N PRO A 3 -16.53 -1.63 0.74
CA PRO A 3 -17.68 -0.77 0.42
C PRO A 3 -18.90 -1.54 -0.08
N TYR A 4 -18.72 -2.63 -0.81
CA TYR A 4 -19.82 -3.44 -1.34
C TYR A 4 -20.47 -4.38 -0.32
N GLU A 5 -19.91 -4.49 0.89
CA GLU A 5 -20.53 -5.18 2.05
C GLU A 5 -21.55 -4.31 2.74
N ILE A 6 -21.49 -3.01 2.52
CA ILE A 6 -22.34 -2.04 3.18
C ILE A 6 -23.71 -2.04 2.52
N ASP A 7 -24.73 -2.14 3.35
CA ASP A 7 -26.12 -1.98 2.97
C ASP A 7 -26.55 -0.52 3.18
N GLN A 8 -26.25 0.02 4.38
CA GLN A 8 -26.64 1.36 4.76
C GLN A 8 -25.57 2.01 5.65
N MET A 9 -25.39 3.33 5.47
CA MET A 9 -24.62 4.17 6.38
C MET A 9 -25.52 5.30 6.92
N SER A 10 -25.53 5.47 8.23
CA SER A 10 -26.25 6.55 8.91
C SER A 10 -25.29 7.39 9.74
N PHE A 11 -25.38 8.69 9.58
CA PHE A 11 -24.57 9.67 10.31
C PHE A 11 -25.40 10.35 11.39
N LEU A 12 -25.12 10.05 12.67
CA LEU A 12 -25.77 10.65 13.81
C LEU A 12 -24.93 11.83 14.27
N LYS A 13 -25.37 13.03 13.96
CA LYS A 13 -24.64 14.28 14.24
C LYS A 13 -25.22 15.06 15.44
N ASP A 14 -26.43 14.70 15.86
CA ASP A 14 -27.09 15.35 16.98
C ASP A 14 -26.81 14.62 18.31
N ALA A 15 -26.72 15.37 19.38
CA ALA A 15 -26.38 14.85 20.71
C ALA A 15 -27.44 13.86 21.25
N ALA A 16 -28.71 14.00 20.84
CA ALA A 16 -29.79 13.13 21.32
C ALA A 16 -29.66 11.74 20.72
N SER A 17 -29.45 11.62 19.40
CA SER A 17 -29.27 10.32 18.73
C SER A 17 -27.93 9.67 19.04
N ALA A 18 -26.89 10.45 19.29
CA ALA A 18 -25.56 9.98 19.64
C ALA A 18 -25.44 9.54 21.11
N SER A 19 -26.29 10.01 22.00
CA SER A 19 -26.19 9.79 23.46
C SER A 19 -26.19 8.31 23.88
N ILE A 20 -26.87 7.44 23.14
CA ILE A 20 -26.94 5.98 23.41
C ILE A 20 -25.58 5.28 23.22
N TYR A 21 -24.62 5.93 22.53
CA TYR A 21 -23.28 5.40 22.26
C TYR A 21 -22.21 5.92 23.25
N GLY A 22 -22.64 6.67 24.28
CA GLY A 22 -21.79 7.15 25.37
C GLY A 22 -20.89 8.32 25.01
N SER A 23 -19.87 8.57 25.85
CA SER A 23 -18.98 9.73 25.74
C SER A 23 -18.13 9.75 24.47
N ALA A 24 -17.85 8.61 23.87
CA ALA A 24 -17.10 8.51 22.61
C ALA A 24 -17.87 9.11 21.41
N ALA A 25 -19.17 9.31 21.54
CA ALA A 25 -20.04 9.85 20.50
C ALA A 25 -20.05 11.40 20.42
N GLY A 26 -19.24 12.10 21.22
CA GLY A 26 -19.18 13.56 21.26
C GLY A 26 -18.93 14.25 19.92
N ASN A 27 -18.22 13.59 19.00
CA ASN A 27 -17.95 14.07 17.65
C ASN A 27 -18.90 13.49 16.58
N GLY A 28 -19.99 12.82 17.00
CA GLY A 28 -20.92 12.11 16.13
C GLY A 28 -20.63 10.63 16.00
N VAL A 29 -21.58 9.89 15.44
CA VAL A 29 -21.52 8.44 15.22
C VAL A 29 -21.80 8.10 13.78
N VAL A 30 -21.01 7.22 13.19
CA VAL A 30 -21.29 6.59 11.91
C VAL A 30 -21.78 5.17 12.15
N LEU A 31 -23.04 4.91 11.88
CA LEU A 31 -23.63 3.60 11.97
C LEU A 31 -23.56 2.92 10.61
N VAL A 32 -22.86 1.80 10.54
CA VAL A 32 -22.73 1.02 9.30
C VAL A 32 -23.50 -0.28 9.45
N THR A 33 -24.46 -0.50 8.57
CA THR A 33 -25.18 -1.77 8.46
C THR A 33 -24.64 -2.55 7.28
N THR A 34 -24.27 -3.80 7.52
CA THR A 34 -23.78 -4.70 6.45
C THR A 34 -24.92 -5.48 5.83
N LYS A 35 -24.74 -5.90 4.58
CA LYS A 35 -25.71 -6.71 3.84
C LYS A 35 -26.06 -7.99 4.60
N GLY A 36 -27.34 -8.32 4.61
CA GLY A 36 -27.88 -9.52 5.21
C GLY A 36 -28.55 -10.42 4.18
N GLY A 37 -29.02 -11.56 4.61
CA GLY A 37 -29.85 -12.45 3.81
C GLY A 37 -31.26 -11.86 3.57
N VAL A 38 -31.92 -12.33 2.53
CA VAL A 38 -33.27 -11.89 2.13
C VAL A 38 -34.26 -13.06 2.25
N LYS A 39 -35.42 -12.81 2.89
CA LYS A 39 -36.48 -13.84 3.05
C LYS A 39 -37.01 -14.29 1.68
N ASN A 40 -37.31 -15.58 1.59
CA ASN A 40 -37.96 -16.19 0.43
C ASN A 40 -37.26 -15.92 -0.90
N GLN A 41 -35.96 -15.77 -0.87
CA GLN A 41 -35.14 -15.52 -2.04
C GLN A 41 -34.30 -16.76 -2.39
N LYS A 42 -34.34 -17.15 -3.68
CA LYS A 42 -33.40 -18.14 -4.21
C LYS A 42 -31.99 -17.61 -4.09
N PRO A 43 -30.97 -18.50 -3.96
CA PRO A 43 -29.58 -18.07 -3.92
C PRO A 43 -29.21 -17.19 -5.13
N VAL A 44 -28.73 -15.99 -4.86
CA VAL A 44 -28.21 -15.06 -5.84
C VAL A 44 -26.70 -14.93 -5.60
N PHE A 45 -25.92 -15.25 -6.61
CA PHE A 45 -24.49 -15.12 -6.62
C PHE A 45 -24.09 -13.80 -7.25
N ASN A 46 -23.18 -13.09 -6.62
CA ASN A 46 -22.62 -11.86 -7.18
C ASN A 46 -21.09 -11.94 -7.11
N TYR A 47 -20.45 -11.79 -8.26
CA TYR A 47 -19.00 -11.70 -8.38
C TYR A 47 -18.60 -10.31 -8.83
N GLN A 48 -17.58 -9.75 -8.17
CA GLN A 48 -16.94 -8.50 -8.54
C GLN A 48 -15.44 -8.72 -8.62
N GLY A 49 -14.85 -8.30 -9.72
CA GLY A 49 -13.41 -8.32 -9.93
C GLY A 49 -12.93 -6.96 -10.41
N SER A 50 -11.77 -6.53 -9.93
CA SER A 50 -11.08 -5.35 -10.42
C SER A 50 -9.59 -5.63 -10.52
N TYR A 51 -8.97 -5.03 -11.51
CA TYR A 51 -7.54 -4.96 -11.67
C TYR A 51 -7.16 -3.52 -11.99
N ALA A 52 -6.21 -2.97 -11.26
CA ALA A 52 -5.71 -1.63 -11.50
C ALA A 52 -4.18 -1.65 -11.49
N PHE A 53 -3.61 -0.86 -12.38
CA PHE A 53 -2.18 -0.58 -12.40
C PHE A 53 -1.99 0.93 -12.49
N SER A 54 -0.92 1.40 -11.89
CA SER A 54 -0.59 2.82 -11.86
C SER A 54 0.83 3.02 -12.35
N LYS A 55 1.09 4.21 -12.84
CA LYS A 55 2.42 4.65 -13.23
C LYS A 55 2.65 6.04 -12.63
N PRO A 56 3.82 6.32 -12.06
CA PRO A 56 4.17 7.66 -11.65
C PRO A 56 4.02 8.64 -12.83
N THR A 57 3.36 9.78 -12.59
CA THR A 57 3.11 10.80 -13.61
C THR A 57 4.15 11.91 -13.60
N GLN A 58 4.96 11.99 -12.55
CA GLN A 58 6.04 12.98 -12.40
C GLN A 58 7.38 12.28 -12.44
N GLU A 59 8.30 12.81 -13.24
CA GLU A 59 9.71 12.51 -13.12
C GLU A 59 10.22 13.05 -11.78
N LEU A 60 10.89 12.19 -11.01
CA LEU A 60 11.56 12.63 -9.81
C LEU A 60 12.69 13.59 -10.19
N PHE A 61 12.92 14.61 -9.36
CA PHE A 61 14.02 15.55 -9.58
C PHE A 61 15.37 14.82 -9.75
N ALA A 62 15.55 13.72 -9.00
CA ALA A 62 16.72 12.85 -9.09
C ALA A 62 16.95 12.26 -10.50
N ASP A 63 15.91 12.12 -11.32
CA ASP A 63 16.05 11.59 -12.69
C ASP A 63 16.65 12.61 -13.67
N ARG A 64 16.65 13.90 -13.30
CA ARG A 64 17.27 14.99 -14.07
C ARG A 64 18.72 15.24 -13.72
N TRP A 65 19.18 14.69 -12.60
CA TRP A 65 20.55 14.82 -12.13
C TRP A 65 21.40 13.71 -12.75
N THR A 66 22.57 14.08 -13.26
CA THR A 66 23.47 13.16 -13.96
C THR A 66 24.73 12.88 -13.15
N ALA A 67 25.51 11.88 -13.55
CA ALA A 67 26.83 11.63 -12.96
C ALA A 67 27.79 12.81 -13.12
N ILE A 68 27.67 13.57 -14.21
CA ILE A 68 28.47 14.79 -14.42
C ILE A 68 28.08 15.86 -13.40
N ASP A 69 26.78 16.02 -13.11
CA ASP A 69 26.31 16.96 -12.08
C ASP A 69 26.83 16.58 -10.69
N ASP A 70 26.96 15.27 -10.39
CA ASP A 70 27.60 14.80 -9.15
C ASP A 70 29.07 15.21 -9.06
N LEU A 71 29.83 15.03 -10.14
CA LEU A 71 31.24 15.44 -10.17
C LEU A 71 31.38 16.96 -10.01
N ASP A 72 30.54 17.73 -10.68
CA ASP A 72 30.48 19.18 -10.57
C ASP A 72 30.14 19.62 -9.15
N TYR A 73 29.17 18.96 -8.52
CA TYR A 73 28.79 19.24 -7.13
C TYR A 73 29.95 18.94 -6.16
N GLN A 74 30.61 17.78 -6.29
CA GLN A 74 31.76 17.42 -5.45
C GLN A 74 32.90 18.44 -5.58
N ASN A 75 33.23 18.84 -6.81
CA ASN A 75 34.26 19.84 -7.06
C ASN A 75 33.86 21.23 -6.52
N ALA A 76 32.57 21.61 -6.63
CA ALA A 76 32.07 22.86 -6.07
C ALA A 76 32.16 22.87 -4.53
N VAL A 77 31.82 21.76 -3.87
CA VAL A 77 31.98 21.62 -2.40
C VAL A 77 33.44 21.73 -1.99
N ALA A 78 34.35 21.07 -2.72
CA ALA A 78 35.78 21.15 -2.44
C ALA A 78 36.32 22.59 -2.57
N ARG A 79 35.93 23.32 -3.64
CA ARG A 79 36.26 24.74 -3.80
C ARG A 79 35.75 25.61 -2.64
N PHE A 80 34.49 25.38 -2.23
CA PHE A 80 33.90 26.12 -1.12
C PHE A 80 34.65 25.85 0.22
N GLN A 81 35.12 24.63 0.43
CA GLN A 81 35.88 24.22 1.61
C GLN A 81 37.37 24.63 1.52
N GLY A 82 37.84 25.17 0.39
CA GLY A 82 39.25 25.50 0.17
C GLY A 82 40.14 24.26 0.04
N THR A 83 39.59 23.12 -0.33
CA THR A 83 40.31 21.86 -0.56
C THR A 83 40.54 21.62 -2.04
N LYS A 84 41.45 20.68 -2.38
CA LYS A 84 41.66 20.26 -3.76
C LYS A 84 40.43 19.61 -4.35
N GLU A 85 40.10 19.96 -5.58
CA GLU A 85 39.03 19.33 -6.33
C GLU A 85 39.32 17.83 -6.51
N PRO A 86 38.39 16.91 -6.10
CA PRO A 86 38.62 15.48 -6.18
C PRO A 86 38.55 14.93 -7.62
N ASN A 87 37.77 15.57 -8.51
CA ASN A 87 37.49 15.04 -9.85
C ASN A 87 38.21 15.88 -10.93
N GLY A 88 39.01 15.24 -11.77
CA GLY A 88 39.70 15.82 -12.91
C GLY A 88 39.07 15.40 -14.24
N GLU A 89 39.68 15.83 -15.38
CA GLU A 89 39.16 15.53 -16.70
C GLU A 89 39.06 14.02 -17.00
N ALA A 90 39.90 13.20 -16.38
CA ALA A 90 39.87 11.75 -16.56
C ALA A 90 38.58 11.14 -16.03
N GLU A 91 38.11 11.58 -14.84
CA GLU A 91 36.85 11.17 -14.26
C GLU A 91 35.65 11.63 -15.10
N TYR A 92 35.65 12.86 -15.53
CA TYR A 92 34.61 13.40 -16.44
C TYR A 92 34.55 12.63 -17.76
N ALA A 93 35.71 12.36 -18.38
CA ALA A 93 35.79 11.58 -19.61
C ALA A 93 35.27 10.16 -19.42
N TYR A 94 35.61 9.51 -18.30
CA TYR A 94 35.12 8.15 -17.97
C TYR A 94 33.59 8.05 -17.97
N PHE A 95 32.93 8.93 -17.25
CA PHE A 95 31.45 8.91 -17.15
C PHE A 95 30.79 9.34 -18.47
N ARG A 96 31.37 10.34 -19.17
CA ARG A 96 30.86 10.83 -20.45
C ARG A 96 31.00 9.82 -21.58
N ASP A 97 32.21 9.29 -21.77
CA ASP A 97 32.53 8.41 -22.90
C ASP A 97 31.87 7.05 -22.80
N ASN A 98 31.65 6.58 -21.58
CA ASN A 98 30.94 5.31 -21.32
C ASN A 98 29.44 5.50 -21.12
N ASN A 99 28.92 6.74 -21.15
CA ASN A 99 27.52 7.06 -20.91
C ASN A 99 26.99 6.47 -19.58
N ILE A 100 27.82 6.53 -18.54
CA ILE A 100 27.49 5.96 -17.23
C ILE A 100 26.68 6.98 -16.43
N ASN A 101 25.51 6.57 -15.98
CA ASN A 101 24.66 7.34 -15.10
C ASN A 101 23.83 6.38 -14.23
N TYR A 102 24.32 6.07 -13.04
CA TYR A 102 23.63 5.14 -12.16
C TYR A 102 22.39 5.78 -11.57
N ASN A 103 21.24 5.15 -11.73
CA ASN A 103 19.99 5.64 -11.19
C ASN A 103 19.42 4.61 -10.19
N VAL A 104 19.54 4.91 -8.90
CA VAL A 104 18.99 4.06 -7.84
C VAL A 104 17.48 3.89 -7.96
N ASN A 105 16.78 4.85 -8.55
CA ASN A 105 15.34 4.79 -8.75
C ASN A 105 14.92 3.60 -9.62
N ASP A 106 15.76 3.18 -10.57
CA ASP A 106 15.48 2.04 -11.45
C ASP A 106 15.42 0.70 -10.68
N TYR A 107 16.01 0.67 -9.47
CA TYR A 107 16.06 -0.52 -8.61
C TYR A 107 15.05 -0.48 -7.47
N ILE A 108 14.59 0.70 -7.08
CA ILE A 108 13.75 0.91 -5.91
C ILE A 108 12.28 1.09 -6.31
N TRP A 109 12.02 1.78 -7.42
CA TRP A 109 10.68 2.07 -7.86
C TRP A 109 10.14 1.00 -8.81
N GLN A 110 8.86 0.72 -8.66
CA GLN A 110 8.11 -0.15 -9.57
C GLN A 110 6.73 0.46 -9.84
N ASN A 111 6.09 -0.01 -10.90
CA ASN A 111 4.72 0.40 -11.19
C ASN A 111 3.77 -0.39 -10.27
N PRO A 112 3.05 0.28 -9.38
CA PRO A 112 2.14 -0.39 -8.46
C PRO A 112 0.95 -0.97 -9.20
N TRP A 113 0.49 -2.13 -8.76
CA TRP A 113 -0.73 -2.74 -9.23
C TRP A 113 -1.55 -3.31 -8.08
N ASN A 114 -2.83 -3.45 -8.28
CA ASN A 114 -3.69 -4.17 -7.37
C ASN A 114 -4.72 -5.00 -8.11
N THR A 115 -5.12 -6.10 -7.50
CA THR A 115 -6.24 -6.91 -7.93
C THR A 115 -7.15 -7.24 -6.76
N LYS A 116 -8.45 -7.19 -7.00
CA LYS A 116 -9.46 -7.46 -6.00
C LYS A 116 -10.55 -8.31 -6.58
N HIS A 117 -10.87 -9.37 -5.88
CA HIS A 117 -11.94 -10.30 -6.25
C HIS A 117 -12.84 -10.54 -5.06
N SER A 118 -14.14 -10.52 -5.28
CA SER A 118 -15.12 -10.87 -4.26
C SER A 118 -16.23 -11.71 -4.87
N LEU A 119 -16.64 -12.71 -4.13
CA LEU A 119 -17.77 -13.56 -4.45
C LEU A 119 -18.73 -13.55 -3.26
N SER A 120 -19.97 -13.22 -3.50
CA SER A 120 -21.00 -13.29 -2.45
C SER A 120 -22.20 -14.11 -2.90
N VAL A 121 -22.87 -14.70 -1.93
CA VAL A 121 -24.14 -15.38 -2.10
C VAL A 121 -25.13 -14.84 -1.10
N THR A 122 -26.30 -14.46 -1.56
CA THR A 122 -27.41 -13.98 -0.75
C THR A 122 -28.63 -14.83 -1.03
N GLY A 123 -29.36 -15.23 0.01
CA GLY A 123 -30.58 -15.98 -0.15
C GLY A 123 -31.32 -16.19 1.17
N GLY A 124 -32.38 -16.94 1.10
CA GLY A 124 -33.11 -17.34 2.28
C GLY A 124 -34.45 -17.99 2.01
N SER A 125 -34.93 -18.69 3.04
CA SER A 125 -36.28 -19.19 3.15
C SER A 125 -37.12 -18.29 4.06
N GLU A 126 -38.31 -18.72 4.41
CA GLU A 126 -39.12 -18.01 5.39
C GLU A 126 -38.45 -17.92 6.77
N LYS A 127 -37.73 -18.99 7.18
CA LYS A 127 -37.11 -19.13 8.51
C LYS A 127 -35.60 -18.86 8.54
N VAL A 128 -34.89 -18.96 7.43
CA VAL A 128 -33.45 -18.85 7.36
C VAL A 128 -33.07 -17.83 6.28
N GLN A 129 -32.27 -16.88 6.64
CA GLN A 129 -31.72 -15.87 5.72
C GLN A 129 -30.22 -15.87 5.87
N TYR A 130 -29.50 -15.83 4.78
CA TYR A 130 -28.05 -15.87 4.78
C TYR A 130 -27.43 -14.92 3.75
N TYR A 131 -26.31 -14.38 4.15
CA TYR A 131 -25.35 -13.68 3.29
C TYR A 131 -23.97 -14.23 3.60
N VAL A 132 -23.27 -14.73 2.60
CA VAL A 132 -21.88 -15.19 2.73
C VAL A 132 -21.07 -14.52 1.63
N MET A 133 -19.89 -14.03 2.01
CA MET A 133 -18.98 -13.38 1.07
C MET A 133 -17.55 -13.78 1.38
N GLY A 134 -16.80 -14.12 0.34
CA GLY A 134 -15.35 -14.25 0.33
C GLY A 134 -14.72 -13.18 -0.54
N SER A 135 -13.62 -12.59 -0.10
CA SER A 135 -12.84 -11.65 -0.91
C SER A 135 -11.35 -11.89 -0.81
N PHE A 136 -10.67 -11.57 -1.90
CA PHE A 136 -9.22 -11.59 -2.03
C PHE A 136 -8.75 -10.26 -2.59
N LEU A 137 -7.73 -9.69 -1.95
CA LEU A 137 -7.01 -8.50 -2.37
C LEU A 137 -5.54 -8.86 -2.49
N ALA A 138 -4.89 -8.46 -3.57
CA ALA A 138 -3.45 -8.44 -3.69
C ALA A 138 -3.01 -7.09 -4.25
N GLU A 139 -2.05 -6.47 -3.60
CA GLU A 139 -1.53 -5.15 -3.94
C GLU A 139 -0.02 -5.16 -3.90
N GLU A 140 0.60 -4.51 -4.89
CA GLU A 140 2.01 -4.15 -4.87
C GLU A 140 2.13 -2.63 -4.85
N GLY A 141 2.99 -2.13 -3.99
CA GLY A 141 3.24 -0.69 -3.85
C GLY A 141 4.20 -0.15 -4.89
N SER A 142 4.45 1.16 -4.82
CA SER A 142 5.39 1.86 -5.73
C SER A 142 6.86 1.54 -5.44
N TYR A 143 7.18 1.01 -4.27
CA TYR A 143 8.52 0.55 -3.91
C TYR A 143 8.61 -0.97 -3.99
N VAL A 144 9.76 -1.48 -4.41
CA VAL A 144 10.04 -2.91 -4.33
C VAL A 144 9.86 -3.43 -2.90
N SER A 145 9.39 -4.68 -2.76
CA SER A 145 9.10 -5.32 -1.48
C SER A 145 7.91 -4.75 -0.69
N LEU A 146 7.11 -3.88 -1.27
CA LEU A 146 5.82 -3.50 -0.68
C LEU A 146 4.72 -4.36 -1.29
N GLU A 147 4.27 -5.38 -0.55
CA GLU A 147 3.17 -6.26 -0.95
C GLU A 147 2.16 -6.39 0.19
N ASN A 148 0.89 -6.41 -0.16
CA ASN A 148 -0.20 -6.76 0.75
C ASN A 148 -1.08 -7.82 0.08
N LYS A 149 -1.36 -8.91 0.79
CA LYS A 149 -2.30 -9.96 0.38
C LYS A 149 -3.30 -10.18 1.50
N LYS A 150 -4.58 -9.97 1.20
CA LYS A 150 -5.64 -10.07 2.19
C LYS A 150 -6.74 -11.00 1.73
N PHE A 151 -7.10 -11.95 2.59
CA PHE A 151 -8.30 -12.75 2.47
C PHE A 151 -9.30 -12.31 3.51
N SER A 152 -10.57 -12.23 3.13
CA SER A 152 -11.66 -11.92 4.04
C SER A 152 -12.81 -12.87 3.79
N LEU A 153 -13.40 -13.39 4.87
CA LEU A 153 -14.62 -14.18 4.83
C LEU A 153 -15.62 -13.56 5.79
N ARG A 154 -16.82 -13.32 5.31
CA ARG A 154 -17.94 -12.84 6.13
C ARG A 154 -19.17 -13.70 5.92
N SER A 155 -19.87 -13.98 6.99
CA SER A 155 -21.15 -14.67 6.97
C SER A 155 -22.11 -14.03 7.96
N ASN A 156 -23.27 -13.63 7.47
CA ASN A 156 -24.39 -13.15 8.25
C ASN A 156 -25.55 -14.13 8.07
N LEU A 157 -25.93 -14.81 9.15
CA LEU A 157 -27.00 -15.78 9.19
C LEU A 157 -28.05 -15.34 10.18
N THR A 158 -29.30 -15.32 9.73
CA THR A 158 -30.47 -15.10 10.60
C THR A 158 -31.38 -16.33 10.55
N VAL A 159 -31.71 -16.87 11.70
CA VAL A 159 -32.56 -18.04 11.84
C VAL A 159 -33.73 -17.72 12.77
N GLU A 160 -34.95 -17.89 12.28
CA GLU A 160 -36.17 -17.80 13.09
C GLU A 160 -36.54 -19.20 13.59
N LEU A 161 -36.10 -19.52 14.82
CA LEU A 161 -36.33 -20.82 15.45
C LEU A 161 -37.81 -21.01 15.82
N SER A 162 -38.46 -19.92 16.22
CA SER A 162 -39.89 -19.87 16.50
C SER A 162 -40.40 -18.46 16.33
N LYS A 163 -41.72 -18.24 16.46
CA LYS A 163 -42.31 -16.89 16.44
C LYS A 163 -41.81 -15.97 17.56
N TYR A 164 -41.11 -16.51 18.57
CA TYR A 164 -40.59 -15.78 19.71
C TYR A 164 -39.05 -15.73 19.74
N ILE A 165 -38.38 -16.59 18.99
CA ILE A 165 -36.92 -16.75 19.05
C ILE A 165 -36.32 -16.54 17.67
N LYS A 166 -35.48 -15.49 17.55
CA LYS A 166 -34.68 -15.18 16.38
C LYS A 166 -33.21 -15.20 16.79
N MET A 167 -32.40 -15.93 16.04
CA MET A 167 -30.96 -16.02 16.23
C MET A 167 -30.25 -15.32 15.08
N ASN A 168 -29.29 -14.47 15.40
CA ASN A 168 -28.39 -13.84 14.42
C ASN A 168 -26.97 -14.29 14.70
N VAL A 169 -26.29 -14.81 13.69
CA VAL A 169 -24.88 -15.22 13.75
C VAL A 169 -24.11 -14.45 12.71
N ASN A 170 -23.14 -13.67 13.17
CA ASN A 170 -22.25 -12.92 12.31
C ASN A 170 -20.83 -13.45 12.51
N LEU A 171 -20.20 -13.89 11.43
CA LEU A 171 -18.81 -14.32 11.38
C LEU A 171 -18.02 -13.39 10.48
N ASP A 172 -16.87 -12.97 10.95
CA ASP A 172 -15.91 -12.19 10.20
C ASP A 172 -14.52 -12.76 10.45
N ALA A 173 -13.86 -13.22 9.39
CA ALA A 173 -12.50 -13.74 9.45
C ALA A 173 -11.64 -13.03 8.40
N ASN A 174 -10.50 -12.52 8.83
CA ASN A 174 -9.56 -11.80 7.98
C ASN A 174 -8.16 -12.33 8.21
N GLN A 175 -7.42 -12.53 7.11
CA GLN A 175 -6.00 -12.81 7.12
C GLN A 175 -5.31 -11.81 6.21
N SER A 176 -4.35 -11.06 6.75
CA SER A 176 -3.47 -10.16 5.98
C SER A 176 -2.03 -10.64 6.08
N ASN A 177 -1.34 -10.56 4.95
CA ASN A 177 0.08 -10.81 4.87
C ASN A 177 0.72 -9.61 4.18
N ASP A 178 1.43 -8.81 4.97
CA ASP A 178 2.07 -7.59 4.55
C ASP A 178 3.57 -7.82 4.47
N LYS A 179 4.17 -7.54 3.32
CA LYS A 179 5.62 -7.42 3.17
C LYS A 179 5.97 -5.95 3.09
N ARG A 180 6.98 -5.55 3.83
CA ARG A 180 7.49 -4.20 3.85
C ARG A 180 8.99 -4.20 3.66
N PHE A 181 9.50 -3.12 3.12
CA PHE A 181 10.93 -2.87 3.13
C PHE A 181 11.40 -2.74 4.59
N TYR A 182 12.44 -3.48 4.94
CA TYR A 182 13.04 -3.42 6.27
C TYR A 182 14.34 -2.64 6.22
N TRP A 183 14.42 -1.58 7.02
CA TRP A 183 15.63 -0.81 7.22
C TRP A 183 16.23 -1.15 8.59
N PRO A 184 17.40 -1.82 8.66
CA PRO A 184 17.93 -2.39 9.90
C PRO A 184 18.40 -1.35 10.91
N PHE A 185 18.43 -0.08 10.56
CA PHE A 185 18.94 1.00 11.39
C PHE A 185 17.84 1.90 11.99
N SER A 186 16.58 1.54 11.83
CA SER A 186 15.45 2.27 12.39
C SER A 186 14.59 1.34 13.24
N ASP A 187 14.28 1.77 14.46
CA ASP A 187 13.33 1.10 15.36
C ASP A 187 11.86 1.44 15.01
N ASP A 188 11.65 2.34 14.06
CA ASP A 188 10.33 2.82 13.66
C ASP A 188 10.02 2.45 12.20
N ASP A 189 8.94 1.69 11.98
CA ASP A 189 8.52 1.23 10.65
C ASP A 189 8.26 2.38 9.66
N ASP A 190 7.76 3.51 10.16
CA ASP A 190 7.50 4.69 9.33
C ASP A 190 8.82 5.35 8.86
N GLN A 191 9.86 5.25 9.67
CA GLN A 191 11.17 5.79 9.33
C GLN A 191 11.83 5.00 8.19
N ALA A 192 11.61 3.68 8.10
CA ALA A 192 12.18 2.86 7.03
C ALA A 192 11.73 3.31 5.64
N VAL A 193 10.45 3.66 5.47
CA VAL A 193 9.92 4.19 4.21
C VAL A 193 10.49 5.58 3.91
N TYR A 194 10.62 6.43 4.93
CA TYR A 194 11.18 7.76 4.80
C TYR A 194 12.66 7.73 4.42
N ASP A 195 13.44 6.82 5.01
CA ASP A 195 14.86 6.66 4.72
C ASP A 195 15.08 6.12 3.30
N LEU A 196 14.24 5.19 2.83
CA LEU A 196 14.28 4.73 1.44
C LEU A 196 14.04 5.89 0.47
N TYR A 197 13.04 6.74 0.76
CA TYR A 197 12.76 7.94 -0.03
C TYR A 197 13.95 8.90 -0.03
N ARG A 198 14.59 9.14 1.11
CA ARG A 198 15.81 9.96 1.21
C ARG A 198 16.96 9.38 0.39
N CYS A 199 17.15 8.07 0.41
CA CYS A 199 18.18 7.41 -0.40
C CYS A 199 17.99 7.69 -1.90
N THR A 200 16.75 7.78 -2.40
CA THR A 200 16.49 8.09 -3.81
C THR A 200 16.91 9.49 -4.21
N PHE A 201 16.90 10.45 -3.27
CA PHE A 201 17.34 11.84 -3.51
C PHE A 201 18.83 12.05 -3.28
N ASN A 202 19.43 11.28 -2.38
CA ASN A 202 20.83 11.48 -1.98
C ASN A 202 21.80 10.52 -2.68
N ALA A 203 21.29 9.55 -3.43
CA ALA A 203 22.15 8.62 -4.16
C ALA A 203 22.88 9.32 -5.32
N MET A 204 24.20 9.24 -5.28
CA MET A 204 25.05 9.79 -6.34
C MET A 204 24.95 8.94 -7.60
N LYS A 205 24.87 9.58 -8.75
CA LYS A 205 24.83 8.92 -10.07
C LYS A 205 26.18 8.36 -10.51
N THR A 206 27.24 8.72 -9.79
CA THR A 206 28.59 8.17 -9.94
C THR A 206 28.81 6.86 -9.21
N THR A 207 27.90 6.48 -8.28
CA THR A 207 28.03 5.27 -7.47
C THR A 207 27.06 4.20 -7.94
N PRO A 208 27.52 3.01 -8.39
CA PRO A 208 26.63 1.95 -8.80
C PRO A 208 25.88 1.37 -7.59
N PHE A 209 24.64 0.97 -7.79
CA PHE A 209 23.86 0.25 -6.76
C PHE A 209 24.49 -1.11 -6.43
N TYR A 210 25.11 -1.74 -7.42
CA TYR A 210 25.93 -2.95 -7.28
C TYR A 210 27.39 -2.59 -7.60
N SER A 211 28.32 -2.85 -6.69
CA SER A 211 29.72 -2.51 -6.87
C SER A 211 30.56 -3.59 -7.54
N ASN A 212 30.04 -4.79 -7.65
CA ASN A 212 30.78 -5.92 -8.18
C ASN A 212 30.30 -6.29 -9.56
N LEU A 213 31.21 -6.74 -10.43
CA LEU A 213 30.90 -7.23 -11.78
C LEU A 213 29.97 -8.45 -11.77
N ASP A 214 29.80 -9.12 -10.62
CA ASP A 214 28.91 -10.24 -10.40
C ASP A 214 27.49 -9.82 -9.97
N GLY A 215 27.21 -8.51 -9.86
CA GLY A 215 25.91 -7.97 -9.47
C GLY A 215 25.61 -8.02 -7.98
N THR A 216 26.61 -8.34 -7.14
CA THR A 216 26.41 -8.28 -5.69
C THR A 216 26.27 -6.84 -5.19
N PRO A 217 25.41 -6.59 -4.18
CA PRO A 217 25.22 -5.25 -3.65
C PRO A 217 26.51 -4.62 -3.19
N SER A 218 26.69 -3.33 -3.46
CA SER A 218 27.76 -2.53 -2.88
C SER A 218 27.61 -2.52 -1.35
N ALA A 219 28.69 -2.80 -0.64
CA ALA A 219 28.71 -2.65 0.81
C ALA A 219 28.64 -1.18 1.26
N THR A 220 28.70 -0.25 0.33
CA THR A 220 28.68 1.21 0.55
C THR A 220 27.46 1.82 -0.13
N ILE A 221 26.28 1.61 0.45
CA ILE A 221 25.22 2.60 0.38
C ILE A 221 25.47 3.51 1.58
N THR A 222 26.23 4.56 1.40
CA THR A 222 26.36 5.63 2.39
C THR A 222 25.36 6.72 2.11
#